data_36d90ac86169817094d2e6902c872794
#
_entry.id   36d90ac86169817094d2e6902c872794
#
_cell.length_a   1.000
_cell.length_b   1.000
_cell.length_c   1.000
_cell.angle_alpha   90.00
_cell.angle_beta   90.00
_cell.angle_gamma   90.00
#
_symmetry.space_group_name_H-M   'P 1'
#
loop_
_entity.id
_entity.type
_entity.pdbx_description
1 polymer ?
#
loop_
_entity_poly.entity_id
_entity_poly.type
_entity_poly.pdbx_seq_one_letter_code
_entity_poly.pdbx_strand_id
1 'polypeptide(L)'
;ALTEWIRGDYLISGITLNRFFALHVVALPIVILALVVLHIIALHEVGSNNPDGIEIKKLKDENGVPLDGIPFHPYYSVHDLVGVVVFLFVFLTVVFFFPDGGGYFLEKPNFEPANPLKTPDHIAPVWYFTPFYAILRAIPDKLLGVVAMGASIAVLFVLPWLDRSPVKSIRYKGWISKIMLALFVVF
;
A
#
# COMPACT_ATOMS: atom_id res chain seq x y z
N ALA A 1 0.64 -24.09 -21.30
CA ALA A 1 1.88 -24.20 -20.51
C ALA A 1 1.90 -23.26 -19.30
N LEU A 2 2.18 -21.94 -19.45
CA LEU A 2 2.27 -21.02 -18.29
C LEU A 2 0.96 -20.94 -17.48
N THR A 3 -0.16 -20.83 -18.15
CA THR A 3 -1.48 -20.76 -17.51
C THR A 3 -1.79 -22.03 -16.72
N GLU A 4 -1.50 -23.20 -17.28
CA GLU A 4 -1.68 -24.50 -16.60
C GLU A 4 -0.74 -24.62 -15.40
N TRP A 5 0.49 -24.16 -15.53
CA TRP A 5 1.45 -24.14 -14.43
C TRP A 5 0.97 -23.25 -13.27
N ILE A 6 0.44 -22.07 -13.57
CA ILE A 6 -0.13 -21.16 -12.55
C ILE A 6 -1.37 -21.77 -11.90
N ARG A 7 -2.28 -22.32 -12.70
CA ARG A 7 -3.50 -22.99 -12.20
C ARG A 7 -3.19 -24.26 -11.42
N GLY A 8 -2.15 -24.99 -11.82
CA GLY A 8 -1.80 -26.30 -11.27
C GLY A 8 -2.63 -27.44 -11.83
N ASP A 9 -3.52 -27.15 -12.75
CA ASP A 9 -4.40 -28.08 -13.44
C ASP A 9 -4.77 -27.53 -14.81
N TYR A 10 -5.34 -28.39 -15.66
CA TYR A 10 -5.83 -28.03 -16.99
C TYR A 10 -7.01 -27.03 -16.90
N LEU A 11 -7.89 -27.23 -15.92
CA LEU A 11 -9.00 -26.33 -15.59
C LEU A 11 -8.81 -25.70 -14.22
N ILE A 12 -9.63 -24.70 -13.90
CA ILE A 12 -9.70 -24.16 -12.55
C ILE A 12 -10.32 -25.21 -11.64
N SER A 13 -9.57 -25.62 -10.62
CA SER A 13 -9.93 -26.73 -9.71
C SER A 13 -9.62 -26.40 -8.26
N GLY A 14 -9.84 -27.34 -7.36
CA GLY A 14 -9.44 -27.23 -5.96
C GLY A 14 -7.94 -26.96 -5.76
N ILE A 15 -7.09 -27.47 -6.65
CA ILE A 15 -5.64 -27.19 -6.64
C ILE A 15 -5.38 -25.72 -6.89
N THR A 16 -6.08 -25.11 -7.83
CA THR A 16 -5.99 -23.67 -8.12
C THR A 16 -6.39 -22.85 -6.90
N LEU A 17 -7.53 -23.16 -6.28
CA LEU A 17 -8.01 -22.49 -5.08
C LEU A 17 -7.00 -22.59 -3.93
N ASN A 18 -6.43 -23.77 -3.68
CA ASN A 18 -5.42 -23.97 -2.64
C ASN A 18 -4.15 -23.15 -2.90
N ARG A 19 -3.68 -23.06 -4.12
CA ARG A 19 -2.49 -22.27 -4.48
C ARG A 19 -2.70 -20.80 -4.20
N PHE A 20 -3.83 -20.25 -4.64
CA PHE A 20 -4.14 -18.84 -4.40
C PHE A 20 -4.46 -18.54 -2.94
N PHE A 21 -5.09 -19.48 -2.24
CA PHE A 21 -5.28 -19.38 -0.79
C PHE A 21 -3.95 -19.32 -0.04
N ALA A 22 -3.03 -20.25 -0.34
CA ALA A 22 -1.71 -20.27 0.28
C ALA A 22 -0.89 -19.01 -0.04
N LEU A 23 -0.97 -18.51 -1.27
CA LEU A 23 -0.36 -17.25 -1.66
C LEU A 23 -0.90 -16.08 -0.83
N HIS A 24 -2.23 -15.97 -0.72
CA HIS A 24 -2.89 -14.85 -0.04
C HIS A 24 -2.69 -14.88 1.47
N VAL A 25 -2.80 -16.05 2.10
CA VAL A 25 -2.82 -16.20 3.57
C VAL A 25 -1.41 -16.33 4.16
N VAL A 26 -0.47 -16.87 3.41
CA VAL A 26 0.88 -17.18 3.91
C VAL A 26 1.94 -16.33 3.19
N ALA A 27 2.07 -16.49 1.87
CA ALA A 27 3.19 -15.90 1.14
C ALA A 27 3.14 -14.36 1.14
N LEU A 28 2.00 -13.76 0.82
CA LEU A 28 1.87 -12.30 0.78
C LEU A 28 2.06 -11.64 2.15
N PRO A 29 1.48 -12.12 3.26
CA PRO A 29 1.75 -11.57 4.58
C PRO A 29 3.23 -11.64 4.98
N ILE A 30 3.92 -12.73 4.69
CA ILE A 30 5.36 -12.86 4.98
C ILE A 30 6.17 -11.86 4.15
N VAL A 31 5.88 -11.73 2.87
CA VAL A 31 6.54 -10.75 1.98
C VAL A 31 6.31 -9.32 2.46
N ILE A 32 5.07 -8.98 2.82
CA ILE A 32 4.74 -7.64 3.35
C ILE A 32 5.51 -7.38 4.65
N LEU A 33 5.55 -8.34 5.57
CA LEU A 33 6.30 -8.21 6.82
C LEU A 33 7.79 -7.96 6.54
N ALA A 34 8.40 -8.74 5.64
CA ALA A 34 9.80 -8.55 5.24
C ALA A 34 10.04 -7.17 4.63
N LEU A 35 9.14 -6.69 3.76
CA LEU A 35 9.22 -5.36 3.17
C LEU A 35 9.06 -4.24 4.21
N VAL A 36 8.21 -4.41 5.21
CA VAL A 36 8.08 -3.46 6.34
C VAL A 36 9.38 -3.38 7.11
N VAL A 37 10.00 -4.52 7.44
CA VAL A 37 11.29 -4.54 8.15
C VAL A 37 12.37 -3.80 7.33
N LEU A 38 12.50 -4.09 6.03
CA LEU A 38 13.45 -3.41 5.15
C LEU A 38 13.17 -1.90 5.06
N HIS A 39 11.89 -1.51 5.00
CA HIS A 39 11.47 -0.11 4.94
C HIS A 39 11.87 0.65 6.21
N ILE A 40 11.68 0.06 7.38
CA ILE A 40 12.08 0.65 8.66
C ILE A 40 13.61 0.71 8.80
N ILE A 41 14.34 -0.30 8.36
CA ILE A 41 15.81 -0.27 8.32
C ILE A 41 16.29 0.90 7.44
N ALA A 42 15.74 1.04 6.24
CA ALA A 42 16.07 2.14 5.34
C ALA A 42 15.75 3.52 5.94
N LEU A 43 14.62 3.65 6.65
CA LEU A 43 14.27 4.86 7.37
C LEU A 43 15.28 5.20 8.47
N HIS A 44 15.76 4.21 9.21
CA HIS A 44 16.78 4.41 10.25
C HIS A 44 18.13 4.83 9.68
N GLU A 45 18.50 4.32 8.50
CA GLU A 45 19.72 4.73 7.82
C GLU A 45 19.67 6.19 7.35
N VAL A 46 18.58 6.59 6.72
CA VAL A 46 18.44 7.95 6.15
C VAL A 46 17.98 8.96 7.21
N GLY A 47 17.10 8.55 8.12
CA GLY A 47 16.43 9.40 9.10
C GLY A 47 15.21 10.11 8.51
N SER A 48 14.37 10.62 9.39
CA SER A 48 13.16 11.36 9.02
C SER A 48 13.46 12.77 8.55
N ASN A 49 12.71 13.28 7.59
CA ASN A 49 12.70 14.69 7.23
C ASN A 49 11.88 15.51 8.23
N ASN A 50 12.21 16.80 8.34
CA ASN A 50 11.37 17.76 9.04
C ASN A 50 10.46 18.51 8.04
N PRO A 51 9.43 19.26 8.55
CA PRO A 51 8.52 20.02 7.69
C PRO A 51 9.19 21.08 6.80
N ASP A 52 10.37 21.56 7.18
CA ASP A 52 11.13 22.58 6.45
C ASP A 52 12.12 21.98 5.46
N GLY A 53 12.32 20.66 5.47
CA GLY A 53 13.23 19.95 4.58
C GLY A 53 14.71 20.18 4.90
N ILE A 54 15.02 20.60 6.14
CA ILE A 54 16.40 20.85 6.60
C ILE A 54 17.11 19.50 6.82
N GLU A 55 18.34 19.40 6.35
CA GLU A 55 19.19 18.23 6.55
C GLU A 55 19.78 18.26 7.97
N ILE A 56 19.01 17.80 8.96
CA ILE A 56 19.41 17.84 10.38
C ILE A 56 20.71 17.10 10.68
N LYS A 57 21.04 16.06 9.89
CA LYS A 57 22.27 15.29 10.07
C LYS A 57 23.56 16.09 9.72
N LYS A 58 23.42 17.18 8.98
CA LYS A 58 24.54 18.05 8.61
C LYS A 58 24.82 19.16 9.61
N LEU A 59 23.83 19.50 10.42
CA LEU A 59 23.92 20.55 11.44
C LEU A 59 23.95 19.90 12.82
N LYS A 60 25.14 19.62 13.33
CA LYS A 60 25.38 18.95 14.60
C LYS A 60 26.21 19.82 15.52
N ASP A 61 26.03 19.65 16.82
CA ASP A 61 26.88 20.21 17.85
C ASP A 61 28.24 19.46 17.95
N GLU A 62 29.10 19.89 18.88
CA GLU A 62 30.43 19.30 19.14
C GLU A 62 30.32 17.82 19.60
N ASN A 63 29.17 17.40 20.14
CA ASN A 63 28.92 16.03 20.59
C ASN A 63 28.26 15.17 19.51
N GLY A 64 28.07 15.71 18.31
CA GLY A 64 27.41 15.01 17.20
C GLY A 64 25.89 14.97 17.27
N VAL A 65 25.27 15.72 18.17
CA VAL A 65 23.81 15.82 18.31
C VAL A 65 23.27 16.85 17.32
N PRO A 66 22.21 16.54 16.55
CA PRO A 66 21.59 17.50 15.64
C PRO A 66 21.09 18.75 16.38
N LEU A 67 21.47 19.94 15.90
CA LEU A 67 21.05 21.23 16.48
C LEU A 67 19.54 21.48 16.34
N ASP A 68 18.93 21.01 15.25
CA ASP A 68 17.50 21.15 14.97
C ASP A 68 16.78 19.82 15.17
N GLY A 69 16.97 19.21 16.31
CA GLY A 69 16.39 17.92 16.65
C GLY A 69 15.88 17.90 18.08
N ILE A 70 14.91 17.06 18.34
CA ILE A 70 14.47 16.70 19.69
C ILE A 70 14.66 15.22 19.92
N PRO A 71 14.87 14.74 21.14
CA PRO A 71 14.98 13.32 21.45
C PRO A 71 13.74 12.55 20.96
N PHE A 72 13.95 11.39 20.35
CA PHE A 72 12.84 10.55 19.94
C PHE A 72 12.04 10.06 21.16
N HIS A 73 12.73 9.56 22.16
CA HIS A 73 12.12 9.16 23.42
C HIS A 73 12.25 10.28 24.47
N PRO A 74 11.18 10.64 25.23
CA PRO A 74 9.84 10.03 25.23
C PRO A 74 8.86 10.64 24.22
N TYR A 75 9.19 11.73 23.54
CA TYR A 75 8.24 12.55 22.77
C TYR A 75 7.56 11.74 21.66
N TYR A 76 8.32 11.20 20.72
CA TYR A 76 7.76 10.45 19.60
C TYR A 76 7.36 9.03 19.98
N SER A 77 8.00 8.42 20.95
CA SER A 77 7.58 7.12 21.50
C SER A 77 6.16 7.17 22.06
N VAL A 78 5.82 8.25 22.75
CA VAL A 78 4.46 8.45 23.32
C VAL A 78 3.45 8.72 22.19
N HIS A 79 3.81 9.56 21.21
CA HIS A 79 2.94 9.82 20.05
C HIS A 79 2.67 8.56 19.24
N ASP A 80 3.68 7.73 19.01
CA ASP A 80 3.52 6.45 18.33
C ASP A 80 2.60 5.51 19.09
N LEU A 81 2.77 5.40 20.41
CA LEU A 81 1.88 4.59 21.26
C LEU A 81 0.43 5.08 21.22
N VAL A 82 0.20 6.37 21.25
CA VAL A 82 -1.15 6.94 21.11
C VAL A 82 -1.74 6.56 19.77
N GLY A 83 -0.97 6.71 18.68
CA GLY A 83 -1.40 6.31 17.34
C GLY A 83 -1.75 4.83 17.24
N VAL A 84 -0.91 3.96 17.80
CA VAL A 84 -1.15 2.50 17.83
C VAL A 84 -2.42 2.17 18.62
N VAL A 85 -2.59 2.75 19.80
CA VAL A 85 -3.78 2.50 20.64
C VAL A 85 -5.06 2.95 19.95
N VAL A 86 -5.08 4.15 19.36
CA VAL A 86 -6.24 4.65 18.62
C VAL A 86 -6.55 3.75 17.42
N PHE A 87 -5.52 3.39 16.64
CA PHE A 87 -5.69 2.48 15.50
C PHE A 87 -6.25 1.13 15.94
N LEU A 88 -5.66 0.50 16.96
CA LEU A 88 -6.13 -0.79 17.45
C LEU A 88 -7.54 -0.71 18.03
N PHE A 89 -7.88 0.37 18.72
CA PHE A 89 -9.24 0.58 19.21
C PHE A 89 -10.27 0.58 18.07
N VAL A 90 -10.03 1.37 17.03
CA VAL A 90 -10.92 1.43 15.87
C VAL A 90 -10.94 0.09 15.13
N PHE A 91 -9.77 -0.50 14.87
CA PHE A 91 -9.64 -1.77 14.17
C PHE A 91 -10.38 -2.91 14.89
N LEU A 92 -10.15 -3.07 16.19
CA LEU A 92 -10.79 -4.11 16.99
C LEU A 92 -12.31 -3.86 17.13
N THR A 93 -12.72 -2.59 17.18
CA THR A 93 -14.15 -2.25 17.18
C THR A 93 -14.81 -2.73 15.89
N VAL A 94 -14.19 -2.50 14.75
CA VAL A 94 -14.71 -3.01 13.47
C VAL A 94 -14.74 -4.54 13.46
N VAL A 95 -13.61 -5.17 13.78
CA VAL A 95 -13.48 -6.64 13.69
C VAL A 95 -14.46 -7.37 14.59
N PHE A 96 -14.69 -6.88 15.80
CA PHE A 96 -15.55 -7.58 16.78
C PHE A 96 -17.00 -7.14 16.78
N PHE A 97 -17.32 -5.93 16.36
CA PHE A 97 -18.68 -5.39 16.46
C PHE A 97 -19.34 -5.08 15.13
N PHE A 98 -18.54 -4.82 14.06
CA PHE A 98 -19.07 -4.47 12.74
C PHE A 98 -18.27 -5.11 11.60
N PRO A 99 -18.03 -6.43 11.61
CA PRO A 99 -17.11 -7.08 10.69
C PRO A 99 -17.53 -6.98 9.21
N ASP A 100 -18.80 -6.92 8.94
CA ASP A 100 -19.35 -6.75 7.60
C ASP A 100 -19.53 -5.28 7.18
N GLY A 101 -19.62 -4.36 8.17
CA GLY A 101 -19.80 -2.95 7.93
C GLY A 101 -21.02 -2.63 7.05
N GLY A 102 -22.09 -3.45 7.11
CA GLY A 102 -23.23 -3.31 6.22
C GLY A 102 -22.94 -3.61 4.74
N GLY A 103 -21.93 -4.44 4.49
CA GLY A 103 -21.47 -4.81 3.14
C GLY A 103 -20.28 -3.99 2.63
N TYR A 104 -19.75 -3.01 3.40
CA TYR A 104 -18.57 -2.24 3.02
C TYR A 104 -17.26 -2.99 3.25
N PHE A 105 -17.17 -3.83 4.30
CA PHE A 105 -15.97 -4.58 4.62
C PHE A 105 -16.00 -6.00 4.09
N LEU A 106 -17.16 -6.65 4.18
CA LEU A 106 -17.37 -8.00 3.64
C LEU A 106 -18.55 -7.96 2.67
N GLU A 107 -18.24 -8.18 1.40
CA GLU A 107 -19.26 -8.22 0.34
C GLU A 107 -20.01 -9.55 0.35
N LYS A 108 -21.25 -9.53 -0.14
CA LYS A 108 -22.12 -10.69 -0.21
C LYS A 108 -21.47 -11.93 -0.88
N PRO A 109 -20.71 -11.83 -1.98
CA PRO A 109 -20.02 -12.97 -2.58
C PRO A 109 -19.04 -13.70 -1.67
N ASN A 110 -18.51 -13.02 -0.62
CA ASN A 110 -17.59 -13.65 0.33
C ASN A 110 -18.27 -14.66 1.27
N PHE A 111 -19.60 -14.64 1.36
CA PHE A 111 -20.40 -15.60 2.14
C PHE A 111 -20.85 -16.82 1.32
N GLU A 112 -20.59 -16.81 0.01
CA GLU A 112 -20.93 -17.93 -0.86
C GLU A 112 -19.78 -18.94 -0.91
N PRO A 113 -20.05 -20.26 -0.89
CA PRO A 113 -19.03 -21.28 -1.07
C PRO A 113 -18.31 -21.10 -2.42
N ALA A 114 -16.97 -21.22 -2.42
CA ALA A 114 -16.20 -21.12 -3.64
C ALA A 114 -16.58 -22.23 -4.64
N ASN A 115 -16.95 -21.84 -5.85
CA ASN A 115 -17.23 -22.75 -6.95
C ASN A 115 -16.25 -22.49 -8.10
N PRO A 116 -15.32 -23.42 -8.41
CA PRO A 116 -14.32 -23.20 -9.46
C PRO A 116 -14.92 -23.11 -10.87
N LEU A 117 -16.17 -23.56 -11.05
CA LEU A 117 -16.85 -23.57 -12.35
C LEU A 117 -17.80 -22.37 -12.55
N LYS A 118 -18.05 -21.59 -11.49
CA LYS A 118 -18.99 -20.46 -11.56
C LYS A 118 -18.37 -19.23 -10.93
N THR A 119 -18.10 -18.23 -11.75
CA THR A 119 -17.69 -16.90 -11.27
C THR A 119 -18.95 -16.11 -10.84
N PRO A 120 -18.95 -15.46 -9.68
CA PRO A 120 -20.04 -14.54 -9.29
C PRO A 120 -20.25 -13.43 -10.33
N ASP A 121 -21.50 -13.00 -10.49
CA ASP A 121 -21.87 -12.09 -11.58
C ASP A 121 -21.25 -10.68 -11.44
N HIS A 122 -21.04 -10.23 -10.21
CA HIS A 122 -20.46 -8.93 -9.91
C HIS A 122 -19.26 -9.09 -8.99
N ILE A 123 -18.07 -9.10 -9.57
CA ILE A 123 -16.80 -9.08 -8.83
C ILE A 123 -16.14 -7.75 -9.06
N ALA A 124 -16.00 -6.95 -7.99
CA ALA A 124 -15.20 -5.76 -7.97
C ALA A 124 -14.07 -5.92 -6.94
N PRO A 125 -12.88 -5.39 -7.18
CA PRO A 125 -11.85 -5.32 -6.15
C PRO A 125 -12.28 -4.34 -5.05
N VAL A 126 -11.71 -4.48 -3.85
CA VAL A 126 -11.87 -3.50 -2.78
C VAL A 126 -11.46 -2.10 -3.27
N TRP A 127 -12.11 -1.07 -2.71
CA TRP A 127 -12.05 0.30 -3.21
C TRP A 127 -10.63 0.85 -3.48
N TYR A 128 -9.63 0.49 -2.67
CA TYR A 128 -8.26 0.96 -2.85
C TYR A 128 -7.53 0.31 -4.05
N PHE A 129 -8.05 -0.78 -4.62
CA PHE A 129 -7.58 -1.35 -5.88
C PHE A 129 -8.37 -0.89 -7.11
N THR A 130 -9.49 -0.20 -6.89
CA THR A 130 -10.38 0.24 -7.97
C THR A 130 -9.69 1.09 -9.04
N PRO A 131 -8.77 2.03 -8.70
CA PRO A 131 -8.04 2.79 -9.72
C PRO A 131 -7.24 1.91 -10.69
N PHE A 132 -6.56 0.90 -10.19
CA PHE A 132 -5.80 -0.03 -11.02
C PHE A 132 -6.71 -0.91 -11.88
N TYR A 133 -7.82 -1.35 -11.31
CA TYR A 133 -8.85 -2.09 -12.05
C TYR A 133 -9.50 -1.23 -13.15
N ALA A 134 -9.74 0.04 -12.87
CA ALA A 134 -10.26 0.99 -13.86
C ALA A 134 -9.31 1.15 -15.05
N ILE A 135 -8.00 1.27 -14.81
CA ILE A 135 -6.98 1.31 -15.87
C ILE A 135 -7.05 0.04 -16.72
N LEU A 136 -7.12 -1.14 -16.08
CA LEU A 136 -7.25 -2.42 -16.78
C LEU A 136 -8.49 -2.46 -17.69
N ARG A 137 -9.62 -1.93 -17.22
CA ARG A 137 -10.91 -1.96 -17.91
C ARG A 137 -11.04 -0.88 -18.98
N ALA A 138 -10.36 0.26 -18.83
CA ALA A 138 -10.43 1.38 -19.78
C ALA A 138 -9.82 1.06 -21.13
N ILE A 139 -8.90 0.08 -21.20
CA ILE A 139 -8.20 -0.29 -22.42
C ILE A 139 -8.89 -1.51 -23.02
N PRO A 140 -9.42 -1.42 -24.27
CA PRO A 140 -10.15 -2.52 -24.91
C PRO A 140 -9.30 -3.76 -25.15
N ASP A 141 -8.02 -3.59 -25.49
CA ASP A 141 -7.09 -4.70 -25.65
C ASP A 141 -6.67 -5.27 -24.30
N LYS A 142 -6.91 -6.56 -24.09
CA LYS A 142 -6.65 -7.23 -22.82
C LYS A 142 -5.18 -7.23 -22.41
N LEU A 143 -4.27 -7.41 -23.36
CA LEU A 143 -2.84 -7.40 -23.07
C LEU A 143 -2.35 -6.01 -22.71
N LEU A 144 -2.73 -5.00 -23.49
CA LEU A 144 -2.39 -3.61 -23.21
C LEU A 144 -3.00 -3.13 -21.90
N GLY A 145 -4.21 -3.57 -21.57
CA GLY A 145 -4.83 -3.29 -20.27
C GLY A 145 -4.01 -3.82 -19.08
N VAL A 146 -3.53 -5.06 -19.18
CA VAL A 146 -2.65 -5.66 -18.16
C VAL A 146 -1.31 -4.93 -18.08
N VAL A 147 -0.72 -4.60 -19.23
CA VAL A 147 0.55 -3.84 -19.29
C VAL A 147 0.38 -2.44 -18.66
N ALA A 148 -0.70 -1.73 -18.97
CA ALA A 148 -0.98 -0.41 -18.41
C ALA A 148 -1.21 -0.46 -16.90
N MET A 149 -1.98 -1.43 -16.43
CA MET A 149 -2.17 -1.65 -14.99
C MET A 149 -0.83 -1.96 -14.31
N GLY A 150 -0.02 -2.86 -14.87
CA GLY A 150 1.31 -3.16 -14.35
C GLY A 150 2.24 -1.94 -14.36
N ALA A 151 2.21 -1.13 -15.42
CA ALA A 151 2.99 0.10 -15.53
C ALA A 151 2.57 1.15 -14.49
N SER A 152 1.29 1.26 -14.18
CA SER A 152 0.79 2.17 -13.15
C SER A 152 1.30 1.83 -11.75
N ILE A 153 1.56 0.55 -11.48
CA ILE A 153 2.20 0.10 -10.24
C ILE A 153 3.72 0.29 -10.34
N ALA A 154 4.32 -0.09 -11.45
CA ALA A 154 5.77 -0.03 -11.65
C ALA A 154 6.31 1.41 -11.59
N VAL A 155 5.53 2.42 -12.01
CA VAL A 155 5.93 3.83 -11.93
C VAL A 155 6.24 4.27 -10.51
N LEU A 156 5.60 3.68 -9.49
CA LEU A 156 5.85 4.00 -8.09
C LEU A 156 7.29 3.64 -7.65
N PHE A 157 7.86 2.58 -8.23
CA PHE A 157 9.24 2.18 -7.95
C PHE A 157 10.27 3.14 -8.55
N VAL A 158 9.94 3.84 -9.63
CA VAL A 158 10.83 4.77 -10.29
C VAL A 158 10.60 6.23 -9.89
N LEU A 159 9.61 6.52 -9.04
CA LEU A 159 9.34 7.87 -8.54
C LEU A 159 10.56 8.58 -7.95
N PRO A 160 11.46 7.94 -7.18
CA PRO A 160 12.63 8.60 -6.62
C PRO A 160 13.57 9.21 -7.69
N TRP A 161 13.61 8.61 -8.88
CA TRP A 161 14.41 9.11 -10.02
C TRP A 161 13.62 10.10 -10.89
N LEU A 162 12.30 10.02 -10.88
CA LEU A 162 11.43 10.94 -11.61
C LEU A 162 11.22 12.26 -10.86
N ASP A 163 11.22 12.26 -9.53
CA ASP A 163 11.11 13.49 -8.74
C ASP A 163 12.46 14.23 -8.71
N ARG A 164 12.64 15.14 -9.65
CA ARG A 164 13.82 16.00 -9.76
C ARG A 164 13.68 17.31 -9.00
N SER A 165 12.65 17.45 -8.17
CA SER A 165 12.43 18.67 -7.40
C SER A 165 13.53 18.88 -6.37
N PRO A 166 14.20 20.04 -6.33
CA PRO A 166 15.16 20.36 -5.28
C PRO A 166 14.49 20.59 -3.93
N VAL A 167 13.16 20.82 -3.94
CA VAL A 167 12.36 21.09 -2.74
C VAL A 167 11.78 19.78 -2.22
N LYS A 168 12.17 19.39 -1.00
CA LYS A 168 11.76 18.13 -0.39
C LYS A 168 10.36 18.20 0.23
N SER A 169 10.03 19.30 0.90
CA SER A 169 8.74 19.47 1.58
C SER A 169 7.65 19.97 0.65
N ILE A 170 6.48 19.33 0.67
CA ILE A 170 5.30 19.77 -0.08
C ILE A 170 4.83 21.18 0.31
N ARG A 171 5.17 21.65 1.51
CA ARG A 171 4.87 22.99 1.99
C ARG A 171 5.43 24.06 1.04
N TYR A 172 6.64 23.84 0.54
CA TYR A 172 7.39 24.77 -0.29
C TYR A 172 7.37 24.43 -1.79
N LYS A 173 6.79 23.26 -2.16
CA LYS A 173 6.53 22.94 -3.58
C LYS A 173 5.48 23.90 -4.15
N GLY A 174 5.65 24.27 -5.41
CA GLY A 174 4.77 25.19 -6.13
C GLY A 174 3.31 24.69 -6.20
N TRP A 175 2.42 25.58 -6.57
CA TRP A 175 0.98 25.31 -6.66
C TRP A 175 0.63 24.16 -7.61
N ILE A 176 1.39 23.97 -8.70
CA ILE A 176 1.21 22.85 -9.63
C ILE A 176 1.33 21.50 -8.90
N SER A 177 2.37 21.32 -8.08
CA SER A 177 2.55 20.08 -7.31
C SER A 177 1.40 19.84 -6.33
N LYS A 178 0.86 20.90 -5.73
CA LYS A 178 -0.27 20.81 -4.80
C LYS A 178 -1.56 20.44 -5.53
N ILE A 179 -1.80 21.00 -6.71
CA ILE A 179 -2.95 20.62 -7.54
C ILE A 179 -2.84 19.18 -8.02
N MET A 180 -1.66 18.77 -8.51
CA MET A 180 -1.47 17.37 -8.93
C MET A 180 -1.69 16.39 -7.80
N LEU A 181 -1.22 16.70 -6.58
CA LEU A 181 -1.51 15.91 -5.40
C LEU A 181 -3.01 15.86 -5.08
N ALA A 182 -3.69 17.02 -5.13
CA ALA A 182 -5.12 17.09 -4.90
C ALA A 182 -5.91 16.25 -5.92
N LEU A 183 -5.56 16.35 -7.21
CA LEU A 183 -6.17 15.53 -8.26
C LEU A 183 -5.92 14.03 -8.02
N PHE A 184 -4.72 13.66 -7.64
CA PHE A 184 -4.40 12.25 -7.32
C PHE A 184 -5.21 11.69 -6.14
N VAL A 185 -5.55 12.54 -5.16
CA VAL A 185 -6.35 12.12 -3.99
C VAL A 185 -7.84 12.04 -4.32
N VAL A 186 -8.32 12.88 -5.25
CA VAL A 186 -9.75 12.96 -5.60
C VAL A 186 -10.15 11.90 -6.63
N PHE A 187 -9.28 11.54 -7.56
CA PHE A 187 -9.52 10.59 -8.64
C PHE A 187 -8.83 9.26 -8.42
#